data_ff935b52fa2649ae73e0b7ad6925d265
#
_entry.id   ff935b52fa2649ae73e0b7ad6925d265
#
_cell.length_a   1.000
_cell.length_b   1.000
_cell.length_c   1.000
_cell.angle_alpha   90.00
_cell.angle_beta   90.00
_cell.angle_gamma   90.00
#
_symmetry.space_group_name_H-M   'P 1'
#
loop_
_entity.id
_entity.type
_entity.pdbx_description
1 polymer ?
#
loop_
_entity_poly.entity_id
_entity_poly.type
_entity_poly.pdbx_seq_one_letter_code
_entity_poly.pdbx_strand_id
1 'polypeptide(L)'
;MAPLWEVLSSLVTPEPNTRTHPHIWYWKDTKNHVLDSGSIITAEQAERRVLILENPNMRGESKITDTLYAGLQLILPGEIAPSHRHTQSALRFVMHGNGAYTAVDGEKTIMRPGDFIITPSWTWHDHGNDSNEPMIWLDGLDIPMVNHFSASFAEKLN
;
A
#
# COMPACT_ATOMS: atom_id res chain seq x y z
N MET A 1 29.54 -6.57 -22.81
CA MET A 1 29.39 -8.02 -22.55
C MET A 1 30.11 -8.33 -21.24
N ALA A 2 29.51 -9.14 -20.37
CA ALA A 2 30.12 -9.59 -19.11
C ALA A 2 30.22 -11.11 -19.09
N PRO A 3 31.27 -11.69 -18.50
CA PRO A 3 31.45 -13.15 -18.49
C PRO A 3 30.52 -13.80 -17.45
N LEU A 4 29.62 -14.68 -17.92
CA LEU A 4 28.67 -15.36 -17.05
C LEU A 4 29.36 -16.22 -15.97
N TRP A 5 30.48 -16.85 -16.30
CA TRP A 5 31.20 -17.75 -15.38
C TRP A 5 31.73 -17.06 -14.11
N GLU A 6 31.87 -15.73 -14.09
CA GLU A 6 32.28 -14.98 -12.91
C GLU A 6 31.11 -14.73 -11.93
N VAL A 7 29.87 -14.77 -12.41
CA VAL A 7 28.69 -14.40 -11.62
C VAL A 7 27.61 -15.50 -11.55
N LEU A 8 27.83 -16.64 -12.24
CA LEU A 8 26.83 -17.69 -12.36
C LEU A 8 26.28 -18.17 -11.01
N SER A 9 27.14 -18.40 -10.05
CA SER A 9 26.76 -18.90 -8.72
C SER A 9 25.94 -17.90 -7.90
N SER A 10 26.04 -16.60 -8.19
CA SER A 10 25.23 -15.56 -7.56
C SER A 10 23.92 -15.29 -8.31
N LEU A 11 23.87 -15.58 -9.62
CA LEU A 11 22.66 -15.41 -10.42
C LEU A 11 21.71 -16.61 -10.29
N VAL A 12 22.28 -17.81 -10.19
CA VAL A 12 21.51 -19.05 -10.05
C VAL A 12 22.05 -19.78 -8.82
N THR A 13 21.39 -19.52 -7.68
CA THR A 13 21.80 -20.08 -6.39
C THR A 13 21.25 -21.49 -6.20
N PRO A 14 21.96 -22.41 -5.49
CA PRO A 14 21.47 -23.77 -5.23
C PRO A 14 20.26 -23.81 -4.29
N GLU A 15 20.04 -22.74 -3.52
CA GLU A 15 18.92 -22.59 -2.59
C GLU A 15 18.24 -21.23 -2.78
N PRO A 16 16.97 -21.08 -2.34
CA PRO A 16 16.28 -19.80 -2.38
C PRO A 16 17.07 -18.70 -1.66
N ASN A 17 17.26 -17.58 -2.33
CA ASN A 17 17.99 -16.43 -1.81
C ASN A 17 17.06 -15.21 -1.74
N THR A 18 16.41 -15.01 -0.59
CA THR A 18 15.57 -13.83 -0.34
C THR A 18 16.30 -12.81 0.50
N ARG A 19 16.07 -11.52 0.21
CA ARG A 19 16.53 -10.41 1.05
C ARG A 19 15.53 -10.08 2.16
N THR A 20 14.35 -10.69 2.13
CA THR A 20 13.30 -10.45 3.12
C THR A 20 13.71 -10.98 4.49
N HIS A 21 13.73 -10.12 5.49
CA HIS A 21 13.98 -10.47 6.89
C HIS A 21 12.65 -10.67 7.61
N PRO A 22 12.44 -11.74 8.39
CA PRO A 22 11.28 -11.88 9.26
C PRO A 22 11.14 -10.66 10.17
N HIS A 23 9.98 -10.01 10.17
CA HIS A 23 9.73 -8.83 10.98
C HIS A 23 8.26 -8.73 11.38
N ILE A 24 7.98 -8.08 12.53
CA ILE A 24 6.64 -7.81 13.04
C ILE A 24 6.53 -6.33 13.35
N TRP A 25 5.53 -5.69 12.76
CA TRP A 25 5.10 -4.34 13.13
C TRP A 25 3.93 -4.46 14.12
N TYR A 26 4.17 -4.15 15.38
CA TYR A 26 3.11 -4.18 16.37
C TYR A 26 2.15 -3.01 16.20
N TRP A 27 0.85 -3.29 16.10
CA TRP A 27 -0.18 -2.26 15.93
C TRP A 27 -0.14 -1.19 17.02
N LYS A 28 0.08 -1.58 18.26
CA LYS A 28 0.22 -0.64 19.40
C LYS A 28 1.31 0.41 19.20
N ASP A 29 2.37 0.07 18.44
CA ASP A 29 3.52 0.93 18.20
C ASP A 29 3.34 1.78 16.93
N THR A 30 2.69 1.21 15.90
CA THR A 30 2.50 1.86 14.61
C THR A 30 1.30 2.81 14.57
N LYS A 31 0.23 2.52 15.31
CA LYS A 31 -1.03 3.28 15.27
C LYS A 31 -0.83 4.78 15.50
N ASN A 32 -0.08 5.15 16.54
CA ASN A 32 0.11 6.57 16.88
C ASN A 32 0.89 7.30 15.79
N HIS A 33 1.93 6.69 15.20
CA HIS A 33 2.66 7.28 14.08
C HIS A 33 1.76 7.54 12.88
N VAL A 34 0.84 6.61 12.58
CA VAL A 34 -0.13 6.78 11.49
C VAL A 34 -1.09 7.93 11.80
N LEU A 35 -1.62 8.02 13.02
CA LEU A 35 -2.50 9.13 13.43
C LEU A 35 -1.77 10.48 13.39
N ASP A 36 -0.51 10.54 13.88
CA ASP A 36 0.31 11.75 13.88
C ASP A 36 0.59 12.28 12.46
N SER A 37 0.66 11.40 11.47
CA SER A 37 0.81 11.80 10.06
C SER A 37 -0.32 12.70 9.56
N GLY A 38 -1.50 12.63 10.18
CA GLY A 38 -2.64 13.49 9.88
C GLY A 38 -2.40 14.97 10.18
N SER A 39 -1.50 15.29 11.11
CA SER A 39 -1.11 16.67 11.43
C SER A 39 0.01 17.21 10.54
N ILE A 40 0.64 16.35 9.73
CA ILE A 40 1.82 16.72 8.90
C ILE A 40 1.39 17.09 7.48
N ILE A 41 0.46 16.33 6.90
CA ILE A 41 0.04 16.50 5.51
C ILE A 41 -1.42 16.07 5.35
N THR A 42 -2.19 16.74 4.48
CA THR A 42 -3.57 16.34 4.17
C THR A 42 -3.61 15.15 3.20
N ALA A 43 -4.73 14.43 3.15
CA ALA A 43 -4.93 13.34 2.18
C ALA A 43 -4.86 13.84 0.73
N GLU A 44 -5.37 15.05 0.46
CA GLU A 44 -5.32 15.67 -0.86
C GLU A 44 -3.88 15.96 -1.31
N GLN A 45 -3.07 16.58 -0.44
CA GLN A 45 -1.67 16.92 -0.74
C GLN A 45 -0.79 15.69 -0.91
N ALA A 46 -1.03 14.65 -0.11
CA ALA A 46 -0.30 13.38 -0.17
C ALA A 46 -0.80 12.48 -1.30
N GLU A 47 -1.96 12.77 -1.91
CA GLU A 47 -2.76 11.89 -2.76
C GLU A 47 -3.17 10.60 -2.01
N ARG A 48 -2.23 9.98 -1.35
CA ARG A 48 -2.39 8.82 -0.45
C ARG A 48 -1.48 9.00 0.76
N ARG A 49 -2.06 9.35 1.92
CA ARG A 49 -1.30 9.48 3.17
C ARG A 49 -1.06 8.12 3.79
N VAL A 50 0.04 7.51 3.40
CA VAL A 50 0.43 6.14 3.77
C VAL A 50 1.80 6.12 4.42
N LEU A 51 1.92 5.40 5.53
CA LEU A 51 3.21 5.01 6.10
C LEU A 51 3.57 3.60 5.63
N ILE A 52 4.64 3.48 4.88
CA ILE A 52 5.06 2.21 4.27
C ILE A 52 5.69 1.31 5.34
N LEU A 53 5.29 0.06 5.37
CA LEU A 53 5.91 -0.98 6.19
C LEU A 53 7.11 -1.57 5.44
N GLU A 54 8.23 -0.87 5.49
CA GLU A 54 9.44 -1.34 4.81
C GLU A 54 10.11 -2.47 5.56
N ASN A 55 10.48 -3.53 4.84
CA ASN A 55 11.29 -4.59 5.43
C ASN A 55 12.61 -4.02 5.95
N PRO A 56 13.07 -4.38 7.17
CA PRO A 56 14.30 -3.84 7.75
C PRO A 56 15.53 -3.98 6.86
N ASN A 57 15.57 -5.02 6.01
CA ASN A 57 16.68 -5.29 5.09
C ASN A 57 16.50 -4.65 3.70
N MET A 58 15.40 -3.91 3.49
CA MET A 58 15.06 -3.25 2.21
C MET A 58 14.63 -1.79 2.42
N ARG A 59 15.27 -1.09 3.37
CA ARG A 59 14.95 0.31 3.66
C ARG A 59 15.23 1.21 2.47
N GLY A 60 14.28 2.09 2.17
CA GLY A 60 14.33 2.99 1.01
C GLY A 60 13.87 2.35 -0.30
N GLU A 61 13.46 1.08 -0.28
CA GLU A 61 12.96 0.38 -1.47
C GLU A 61 11.42 0.30 -1.54
N SER A 62 10.71 0.78 -0.52
CA SER A 62 9.24 0.75 -0.44
C SER A 62 8.65 -0.66 -0.60
N LYS A 63 9.28 -1.64 0.04
CA LYS A 63 8.91 -3.07 -0.06
C LYS A 63 8.76 -3.70 1.31
N ILE A 64 7.73 -4.53 1.49
CA ILE A 64 7.60 -5.41 2.65
C ILE A 64 8.21 -6.79 2.39
N THR A 65 8.17 -7.25 1.15
CA THR A 65 8.91 -8.40 0.61
C THR A 65 9.46 -8.06 -0.78
N ASP A 66 10.22 -8.95 -1.39
CA ASP A 66 10.73 -8.75 -2.76
C ASP A 66 9.61 -8.53 -3.80
N THR A 67 8.39 -9.02 -3.54
CA THR A 67 7.26 -8.99 -4.48
C THR A 67 6.07 -8.15 -4.03
N LEU A 68 6.01 -7.80 -2.73
CA LEU A 68 4.84 -7.13 -2.15
C LEU A 68 5.21 -5.78 -1.53
N TYR A 69 4.26 -4.87 -1.61
CA TYR A 69 4.17 -3.62 -0.89
C TYR A 69 3.11 -3.74 0.21
N ALA A 70 3.35 -3.12 1.36
CA ALA A 70 2.32 -2.88 2.36
C ALA A 70 2.52 -1.53 3.03
N GLY A 71 1.41 -0.88 3.38
CA GLY A 71 1.42 0.40 4.08
C GLY A 71 0.15 0.63 4.89
N LEU A 72 0.22 1.52 5.86
CA LEU A 72 -0.91 1.94 6.69
C LEU A 72 -1.40 3.29 6.20
N GLN A 73 -2.59 3.32 5.63
CA GLN A 73 -3.23 4.55 5.13
C GLN A 73 -4.17 5.14 6.19
N LEU A 74 -4.08 6.46 6.34
CA LEU A 74 -4.97 7.26 7.19
C LEU A 74 -5.83 8.19 6.36
N ILE A 75 -7.13 8.23 6.67
CA ILE A 75 -8.06 9.25 6.20
C ILE A 75 -8.81 9.86 7.40
N LEU A 76 -8.73 11.16 7.53
CA LEU A 76 -9.42 11.93 8.60
C LEU A 76 -10.86 12.26 8.20
N PRO A 77 -11.73 12.60 9.17
CA PRO A 77 -13.08 13.07 8.88
C PRO A 77 -13.11 14.20 7.85
N GLY A 78 -13.97 14.07 6.83
CA GLY A 78 -14.13 15.05 5.75
C GLY A 78 -13.07 15.00 4.64
N GLU A 79 -12.04 14.18 4.77
CA GLU A 79 -11.03 14.05 3.72
C GLU A 79 -11.49 13.15 2.56
N ILE A 80 -11.01 13.48 1.37
CA ILE A 80 -11.17 12.69 0.14
C ILE A 80 -9.79 12.47 -0.46
N ALA A 81 -9.48 11.23 -0.79
CA ALA A 81 -8.34 10.84 -1.59
C ALA A 81 -8.80 10.69 -3.05
N PRO A 82 -8.25 11.48 -4.00
CA PRO A 82 -8.78 11.59 -5.36
C PRO A 82 -8.82 10.27 -6.13
N SER A 83 -9.76 10.18 -7.09
CA SER A 83 -9.90 8.99 -7.93
C SER A 83 -8.72 8.81 -8.88
N HIS A 84 -8.24 7.58 -8.95
CA HIS A 84 -7.21 7.16 -9.89
C HIS A 84 -7.36 5.66 -10.21
N ARG A 85 -6.58 5.19 -11.17
CA ARG A 85 -6.39 3.76 -11.43
C ARG A 85 -4.92 3.45 -11.71
N HIS A 86 -4.53 2.25 -11.45
CA HIS A 86 -3.18 1.75 -11.67
C HIS A 86 -3.17 0.27 -12.03
N THR A 87 -2.08 -0.18 -12.64
CA THR A 87 -1.93 -1.56 -13.11
C THR A 87 -1.75 -2.56 -11.97
N GLN A 88 -1.35 -2.11 -10.79
CA GLN A 88 -1.28 -2.94 -9.60
C GLN A 88 -2.67 -3.34 -9.11
N SER A 89 -2.77 -4.56 -8.57
CA SER A 89 -3.92 -4.96 -7.75
C SER A 89 -3.68 -4.53 -6.29
N ALA A 90 -4.76 -4.15 -5.61
CA ALA A 90 -4.71 -3.73 -4.22
C ALA A 90 -5.73 -4.47 -3.37
N LEU A 91 -5.37 -4.68 -2.12
CA LEU A 91 -6.28 -5.09 -1.06
C LEU A 91 -6.25 -4.07 0.07
N ARG A 92 -7.36 -3.97 0.82
CA ARG A 92 -7.45 -3.17 2.04
C ARG A 92 -7.97 -4.03 3.16
N PHE A 93 -7.27 -4.00 4.29
CA PHE A 93 -7.75 -4.60 5.54
C PHE A 93 -7.98 -3.49 6.55
N VAL A 94 -9.24 -3.30 6.96
CA VAL A 94 -9.63 -2.20 7.86
C VAL A 94 -9.23 -2.52 9.28
N MET A 95 -8.38 -1.68 9.87
CA MET A 95 -7.79 -1.89 11.21
C MET A 95 -8.38 -0.99 12.29
N HIS A 96 -8.86 0.22 11.93
CA HIS A 96 -9.35 1.22 12.90
C HIS A 96 -10.32 2.20 12.26
N GLY A 97 -11.31 2.65 13.05
CA GLY A 97 -12.35 3.57 12.62
C GLY A 97 -13.52 2.87 11.91
N ASN A 98 -14.59 3.59 11.66
CA ASN A 98 -15.80 3.07 11.06
C ASN A 98 -16.50 4.15 10.22
N GLY A 99 -16.97 3.80 9.01
CA GLY A 99 -17.82 4.67 8.21
C GLY A 99 -17.14 5.46 7.09
N ALA A 100 -15.81 5.38 6.93
CA ALA A 100 -15.18 5.79 5.68
C ALA A 100 -15.58 4.82 4.57
N TYR A 101 -15.35 5.24 3.33
CA TYR A 101 -15.67 4.44 2.17
C TYR A 101 -14.49 4.25 1.21
N THR A 102 -14.56 3.20 0.43
CA THR A 102 -13.87 3.06 -0.85
C THR A 102 -14.89 2.94 -1.96
N ALA A 103 -14.65 3.60 -3.09
CA ALA A 103 -15.44 3.39 -4.30
C ALA A 103 -14.55 2.72 -5.36
N VAL A 104 -15.07 1.68 -6.02
CA VAL A 104 -14.39 0.96 -7.09
C VAL A 104 -15.33 0.92 -8.29
N ASP A 105 -14.90 1.49 -9.43
CA ASP A 105 -15.71 1.66 -10.64
C ASP A 105 -17.12 2.26 -10.36
N GLY A 106 -17.17 3.18 -9.39
CA GLY A 106 -18.40 3.87 -8.98
C GLY A 106 -19.23 3.12 -7.93
N GLU A 107 -18.88 1.91 -7.56
CA GLU A 107 -19.54 1.18 -6.47
C GLU A 107 -18.91 1.57 -5.11
N LYS A 108 -19.68 2.30 -4.30
CA LYS A 108 -19.29 2.78 -2.98
C LYS A 108 -19.53 1.73 -1.90
N THR A 109 -18.48 1.32 -1.22
CA THR A 109 -18.51 0.39 -0.09
C THR A 109 -18.13 1.10 1.20
N ILE A 110 -19.01 1.06 2.22
CA ILE A 110 -18.71 1.57 3.55
C ILE A 110 -17.85 0.57 4.30
N MET A 111 -16.72 1.03 4.80
CA MET A 111 -15.70 0.21 5.46
C MET A 111 -15.92 0.12 6.97
N ARG A 112 -15.69 -1.07 7.53
CA ARG A 112 -15.77 -1.38 8.97
C ARG A 112 -14.55 -2.17 9.42
N PRO A 113 -14.16 -2.10 10.70
CA PRO A 113 -13.06 -2.90 11.22
C PRO A 113 -13.21 -4.39 10.91
N GLY A 114 -12.15 -4.98 10.34
CA GLY A 114 -12.13 -6.38 9.92
C GLY A 114 -12.56 -6.62 8.47
N ASP A 115 -13.09 -5.62 7.78
CA ASP A 115 -13.41 -5.75 6.35
C ASP A 115 -12.13 -5.95 5.52
N PHE A 116 -12.25 -6.81 4.51
CA PHE A 116 -11.21 -7.09 3.53
C PHE A 116 -11.76 -6.74 2.13
N ILE A 117 -11.20 -5.69 1.53
CA ILE A 117 -11.72 -5.12 0.28
C ILE A 117 -10.65 -5.24 -0.81
N ILE A 118 -11.06 -5.69 -1.98
CA ILE A 118 -10.16 -5.86 -3.14
C ILE A 118 -10.45 -4.76 -4.17
N THR A 119 -9.38 -4.16 -4.67
CA THR A 119 -9.39 -3.29 -5.85
C THR A 119 -8.63 -4.00 -6.96
N PRO A 120 -9.30 -4.55 -7.96
CA PRO A 120 -8.64 -5.21 -9.09
C PRO A 120 -7.75 -4.24 -9.88
N SER A 121 -6.76 -4.79 -10.58
CA SER A 121 -5.92 -4.04 -11.52
C SER A 121 -6.76 -3.20 -12.48
N TRP A 122 -6.35 -1.94 -12.67
CA TRP A 122 -6.89 -1.01 -13.65
C TRP A 122 -8.34 -0.56 -13.44
N THR A 123 -8.91 -0.75 -12.24
CA THR A 123 -10.22 -0.21 -11.87
C THR A 123 -10.08 1.20 -11.28
N TRP A 124 -11.01 2.11 -11.63
CA TRP A 124 -11.10 3.42 -10.99
C TRP A 124 -11.45 3.27 -9.52
N HIS A 125 -10.71 3.96 -8.65
CA HIS A 125 -11.01 3.92 -7.22
C HIS A 125 -10.63 5.21 -6.50
N ASP A 126 -11.44 5.53 -5.51
CA ASP A 126 -11.24 6.64 -4.58
C ASP A 126 -11.62 6.26 -3.16
N HIS A 127 -11.31 7.14 -2.21
CA HIS A 127 -11.66 6.95 -0.81
C HIS A 127 -12.12 8.27 -0.21
N GLY A 128 -13.06 8.19 0.72
CA GLY A 128 -13.48 9.34 1.49
C GLY A 128 -13.92 8.93 2.89
N ASN A 129 -13.92 9.89 3.79
CA ASN A 129 -14.33 9.66 5.17
C ASN A 129 -15.48 10.61 5.54
N ASP A 130 -16.70 10.12 5.39
CA ASP A 130 -17.93 10.84 5.78
C ASP A 130 -18.27 10.66 7.27
N SER A 131 -17.44 9.94 8.04
CA SER A 131 -17.62 9.70 9.47
C SER A 131 -17.00 10.79 10.34
N ASN A 132 -17.16 10.65 11.65
CA ASN A 132 -16.63 11.60 12.64
C ASN A 132 -15.32 11.13 13.31
N GLU A 133 -14.74 10.02 12.84
CA GLU A 133 -13.51 9.46 13.42
C GLU A 133 -12.45 9.14 12.35
N PRO A 134 -11.16 9.18 12.70
CA PRO A 134 -10.10 8.78 11.81
C PRO A 134 -10.25 7.31 11.39
N MET A 135 -9.90 7.00 10.16
CA MET A 135 -9.92 5.64 9.67
C MET A 135 -8.55 5.20 9.19
N ILE A 136 -8.15 3.99 9.57
CA ILE A 136 -6.86 3.40 9.18
C ILE A 136 -7.09 1.99 8.64
N TRP A 137 -6.48 1.71 7.51
CA TRP A 137 -6.42 0.37 6.93
C TRP A 137 -5.02 0.03 6.46
N LEU A 138 -4.75 -1.26 6.36
CA LEU A 138 -3.58 -1.79 5.69
C LEU A 138 -3.86 -1.88 4.20
N ASP A 139 -3.05 -1.23 3.39
CA ASP A 139 -2.98 -1.46 1.94
C ASP A 139 -1.92 -2.53 1.66
N GLY A 140 -2.28 -3.53 0.87
CA GLY A 140 -1.35 -4.49 0.30
C GLY A 140 -1.42 -4.44 -1.23
N LEU A 141 -0.28 -4.32 -1.89
CA LEU A 141 -0.21 -4.22 -3.36
C LEU A 141 0.94 -5.07 -3.92
N ASP A 142 0.80 -5.48 -5.16
CA ASP A 142 1.83 -6.18 -5.93
C ASP A 142 2.81 -5.24 -6.66
N ILE A 143 3.00 -4.01 -6.13
CA ILE A 143 3.84 -2.96 -6.76
C ILE A 143 5.22 -3.48 -7.17
N PRO A 144 6.01 -4.14 -6.30
CA PRO A 144 7.36 -4.58 -6.69
C PRO A 144 7.34 -5.61 -7.81
N MET A 145 6.34 -6.50 -7.82
CA MET A 145 6.20 -7.51 -8.87
C MET A 145 5.84 -6.88 -10.21
N VAL A 146 4.85 -5.97 -10.24
CA VAL A 146 4.44 -5.27 -11.46
C VAL A 146 5.58 -4.40 -11.99
N ASN A 147 6.34 -3.73 -11.10
CA ASN A 147 7.52 -2.96 -11.46
C ASN A 147 8.62 -3.84 -12.06
N HIS A 148 8.82 -5.04 -11.52
CA HIS A 148 9.80 -6.00 -12.04
C HIS A 148 9.54 -6.34 -13.52
N PHE A 149 8.26 -6.43 -13.91
CA PHE A 149 7.86 -6.67 -15.30
C PHE A 149 7.79 -5.40 -16.15
N SER A 150 8.20 -4.23 -15.63
CA SER A 150 8.11 -2.93 -16.32
C SER A 150 6.69 -2.59 -16.80
N ALA A 151 5.68 -3.07 -16.07
CA ALA A 151 4.26 -2.95 -16.42
C ALA A 151 3.52 -1.92 -15.54
N SER A 152 4.25 -1.13 -14.74
CA SER A 152 3.66 -0.19 -13.79
C SER A 152 3.33 1.14 -14.46
N PHE A 153 2.08 1.53 -14.41
CA PHE A 153 1.61 2.88 -14.76
C PHE A 153 0.28 3.18 -14.06
N ALA A 154 -0.05 4.46 -14.01
CA ALA A 154 -1.25 4.97 -13.36
C ALA A 154 -1.88 6.11 -14.17
N GLU A 155 -3.16 6.36 -13.91
CA GLU A 155 -3.93 7.44 -14.49
C GLU A 155 -4.75 8.13 -13.39
N LYS A 156 -4.82 9.46 -13.40
CA LYS A 156 -5.66 10.26 -12.51
C LYS A 156 -6.95 10.62 -13.23
N LEU A 157 -8.04 10.62 -12.51
CA LEU A 157 -9.31 11.15 -13.04
C LEU A 157 -9.24 12.68 -12.95
N ASN A 158 -9.30 13.34 -14.12
CA ASN A 158 -9.32 14.81 -14.26
C ASN A 158 -10.75 15.34 -14.15
#